data_602e78b0178b978efc4e447c1ba30030
#
_entry.id   602e78b0178b978efc4e447c1ba30030
#
_cell.length_a   1.000
_cell.length_b   1.000
_cell.length_c   1.000
_cell.angle_alpha   90.00
_cell.angle_beta   90.00
_cell.angle_gamma   90.00
#
_symmetry.space_group_name_H-M   'P 1'
#
loop_
_entity.id
_entity.type
_entity.pdbx_description
1 polymer ?
#
loop_
_entity_poly.entity_id
_entity_poly.type
_entity_poly.pdbx_seq_one_letter_code
_entity_poly.pdbx_strand_id
1 'polypeptide(L)'
;RTETVRPALGTGIVRVFGIAAAKVGWSERQLRAAGREFYVVHVHPGSHAGYYPGAETLSMKLLADPGSDAILGAQIVGRDGVDKRIDVVATAMQAGMPAAELAHLELAYAPQFGSAKDAVNILGYVAENTRTGTTPTIQWHELEAAQTAGATLIDVRSPAEFAAGAIPGALNVPVDELRDRRDELPDGPVVVHCQVGLRGHIATRILRQHSVDARNLDGGYRTWRDATLLRG
;
A
#
# COMPACT_ATOMS: atom_id res chain seq x y z
N ARG A 1 -16.55 39.68 -13.39
CA ARG A 1 -15.78 38.41 -13.40
C ARG A 1 -16.52 37.45 -12.50
N THR A 2 -16.97 36.33 -13.03
CA THR A 2 -17.54 35.24 -12.21
C THR A 2 -16.36 34.44 -11.65
N GLU A 3 -16.10 34.56 -10.35
CA GLU A 3 -15.09 33.74 -9.70
C GLU A 3 -15.65 32.33 -9.52
N THR A 4 -14.96 31.34 -10.07
CA THR A 4 -15.31 29.95 -9.88
C THR A 4 -14.67 29.45 -8.58
N VAL A 5 -15.49 29.14 -7.58
CA VAL A 5 -15.02 28.55 -6.33
C VAL A 5 -14.57 27.11 -6.60
N ARG A 6 -13.33 26.78 -6.26
CA ARG A 6 -12.84 25.41 -6.35
C ARG A 6 -13.59 24.51 -5.34
N PRO A 7 -13.98 23.29 -5.72
CA PRO A 7 -14.66 22.39 -4.81
C PRO A 7 -13.76 22.04 -3.61
N ALA A 8 -14.36 21.93 -2.42
CA ALA A 8 -13.65 21.50 -1.22
C ALA A 8 -13.32 20.00 -1.31
N LEU A 9 -12.07 19.64 -1.01
CA LEU A 9 -11.61 18.23 -0.99
C LEU A 9 -12.02 17.49 0.29
N GLY A 10 -12.56 18.18 1.29
CA GLY A 10 -12.92 17.58 2.58
C GLY A 10 -11.71 17.09 3.38
N THR A 11 -10.56 17.77 3.23
CA THR A 11 -9.35 17.47 3.99
C THR A 11 -9.60 17.69 5.49
N GLY A 12 -9.22 16.71 6.30
CA GLY A 12 -9.38 16.78 7.75
C GLY A 12 -8.38 15.90 8.47
N ILE A 13 -8.05 16.31 9.70
CA ILE A 13 -7.15 15.58 10.59
C ILE A 13 -7.68 15.64 12.01
N VAL A 14 -7.50 14.56 12.76
CA VAL A 14 -7.82 14.44 14.17
C VAL A 14 -6.70 13.71 14.89
N ARG A 15 -6.45 14.05 16.16
CA ARG A 15 -5.52 13.31 17.03
C ARG A 15 -6.27 12.77 18.25
N VAL A 16 -6.16 11.46 18.48
CA VAL A 16 -6.79 10.77 19.61
C VAL A 16 -5.77 9.81 20.22
N PHE A 17 -5.55 9.90 21.54
CA PHE A 17 -4.59 9.05 22.27
C PHE A 17 -3.19 8.95 21.64
N GLY A 18 -2.68 10.08 21.12
CA GLY A 18 -1.36 10.14 20.48
C GLY A 18 -1.29 9.60 19.07
N ILE A 19 -2.40 9.14 18.49
CA ILE A 19 -2.50 8.71 17.10
C ILE A 19 -3.22 9.81 16.32
N ALA A 20 -2.64 10.24 15.21
CA ALA A 20 -3.28 11.12 14.23
C ALA A 20 -3.92 10.30 13.12
N ALA A 21 -5.12 10.69 12.70
CA ALA A 21 -5.80 10.15 11.54
C ALA A 21 -6.22 11.31 10.63
N ALA A 22 -5.86 11.24 9.37
CA ALA A 22 -6.16 12.27 8.38
C ALA A 22 -6.75 11.68 7.11
N LYS A 23 -7.52 12.49 6.40
CA LYS A 23 -8.10 12.14 5.11
C LYS A 23 -8.12 13.32 4.16
N VAL A 24 -8.15 13.05 2.88
CA VAL A 24 -8.49 14.00 1.81
C VAL A 24 -9.32 13.27 0.74
N GLY A 25 -10.25 13.95 0.12
CA GLY A 25 -11.09 13.40 -0.96
C GLY A 25 -12.07 12.33 -0.47
N TRP A 26 -12.34 11.38 -1.34
CA TRP A 26 -13.33 10.32 -1.16
C TRP A 26 -12.77 9.16 -0.32
N SER A 27 -13.63 8.53 0.46
CA SER A 27 -13.35 7.22 1.04
C SER A 27 -13.78 6.10 0.08
N GLU A 28 -13.21 4.91 0.25
CA GLU A 28 -13.61 3.72 -0.51
C GLU A 28 -15.13 3.46 -0.42
N ARG A 29 -15.70 3.61 0.78
CA ARG A 29 -17.15 3.46 0.98
C ARG A 29 -17.97 4.43 0.13
N GLN A 30 -17.54 5.68 0.02
CA GLN A 30 -18.23 6.69 -0.79
C GLN A 30 -18.09 6.39 -2.29
N LEU A 31 -16.91 5.97 -2.76
CA LEU A 31 -16.69 5.59 -4.16
C LEU A 31 -17.55 4.38 -4.55
N ARG A 32 -17.59 3.34 -3.70
CA ARG A 32 -18.45 2.17 -3.91
C ARG A 32 -19.94 2.56 -3.96
N ALA A 33 -20.40 3.39 -3.03
CA ALA A 33 -21.78 3.87 -3.00
C ALA A 33 -22.14 4.72 -4.23
N ALA A 34 -21.18 5.43 -4.82
CA ALA A 34 -21.35 6.21 -6.05
C ALA A 34 -21.17 5.37 -7.34
N GLY A 35 -20.88 4.07 -7.23
CA GLY A 35 -20.60 3.21 -8.38
C GLY A 35 -19.36 3.62 -9.18
N ARG A 36 -18.43 4.35 -8.55
CA ARG A 36 -17.22 4.85 -9.21
C ARG A 36 -16.11 3.83 -9.12
N GLU A 37 -15.48 3.51 -10.24
CA GLU A 37 -14.30 2.65 -10.30
C GLU A 37 -13.09 3.31 -9.67
N PHE A 38 -12.27 2.52 -8.99
CA PHE A 38 -11.01 2.95 -8.38
C PHE A 38 -10.10 1.75 -8.14
N TYR A 39 -8.81 2.01 -8.07
CA TYR A 39 -7.84 1.07 -7.50
C TYR A 39 -7.32 1.58 -6.16
N VAL A 40 -6.82 0.67 -5.36
CA VAL A 40 -6.38 0.92 -3.98
C VAL A 40 -4.91 0.61 -3.85
N VAL A 41 -4.21 1.44 -3.09
CA VAL A 41 -2.81 1.24 -2.69
C VAL A 41 -2.71 1.37 -1.18
N HIS A 42 -2.10 0.38 -0.52
CA HIS A 42 -1.75 0.44 0.90
C HIS A 42 -0.22 0.40 1.07
N VAL A 43 0.32 1.31 1.87
CA VAL A 43 1.75 1.33 2.22
C VAL A 43 1.95 1.61 3.70
N HIS A 44 3.04 1.09 4.27
CA HIS A 44 3.38 1.26 5.67
C HIS A 44 4.84 1.75 5.85
N PRO A 45 5.18 2.94 5.34
CA PRO A 45 6.52 3.51 5.47
C PRO A 45 6.77 4.06 6.87
N GLY A 46 8.03 4.33 7.17
CA GLY A 46 8.41 5.11 8.36
C GLY A 46 8.10 6.59 8.20
N SER A 47 7.87 7.28 9.32
CA SER A 47 7.71 8.74 9.35
C SER A 47 8.98 9.49 8.92
N HIS A 48 10.14 8.86 9.16
CA HIS A 48 11.46 9.32 8.72
C HIS A 48 12.42 8.13 8.58
N ALA A 49 13.71 8.38 8.34
CA ALA A 49 14.72 7.33 8.14
C ALA A 49 14.79 6.40 9.35
N GLY A 50 14.61 5.09 9.11
CA GLY A 50 14.51 4.08 10.18
C GLY A 50 15.79 3.88 11.01
N TYR A 51 16.95 4.34 10.51
CA TYR A 51 18.20 4.34 11.27
C TYR A 51 18.35 5.54 12.20
N TYR A 52 17.47 6.55 12.08
CA TYR A 52 17.41 7.68 13.01
C TYR A 52 16.40 7.38 14.11
N PRO A 53 16.72 7.65 15.40
CA PRO A 53 15.85 7.30 16.51
C PRO A 53 14.48 7.97 16.45
N GLY A 54 13.44 7.23 16.85
CA GLY A 54 12.08 7.75 16.98
C GLY A 54 11.22 7.59 15.71
N ALA A 55 11.68 6.86 14.70
CA ALA A 55 10.87 6.58 13.52
C ALA A 55 9.60 5.79 13.89
N GLU A 56 8.44 6.32 13.51
CA GLU A 56 7.13 5.71 13.69
C GLU A 56 6.57 5.23 12.35
N THR A 57 5.82 4.14 12.36
CA THR A 57 5.21 3.65 11.12
C THR A 57 3.94 4.43 10.80
N LEU A 58 3.80 4.83 9.54
CA LEU A 58 2.57 5.34 8.96
C LEU A 58 1.78 4.20 8.30
N SER A 59 0.46 4.22 8.41
CA SER A 59 -0.44 3.42 7.57
C SER A 59 -1.13 4.36 6.61
N MET A 60 -0.89 4.18 5.32
CA MET A 60 -1.37 5.07 4.27
C MET A 60 -2.17 4.29 3.23
N LYS A 61 -3.29 4.86 2.82
CA LYS A 61 -4.16 4.36 1.77
C LYS A 61 -4.38 5.43 0.73
N LEU A 62 -4.21 5.09 -0.53
CA LEU A 62 -4.52 5.94 -1.68
C LEU A 62 -5.61 5.28 -2.53
N LEU A 63 -6.51 6.10 -3.05
CA LEU A 63 -7.56 5.71 -3.98
C LEU A 63 -7.38 6.53 -5.26
N ALA A 64 -7.27 5.87 -6.40
CA ALA A 64 -7.08 6.53 -7.68
C ALA A 64 -7.96 5.92 -8.78
N ASP A 65 -8.25 6.72 -9.77
CA ASP A 65 -9.05 6.34 -10.93
C ASP A 65 -8.22 5.45 -11.88
N PRO A 66 -8.71 4.27 -12.28
CA PRO A 66 -7.92 3.34 -13.09
C PRO A 66 -7.63 3.83 -14.50
N GLY A 67 -8.46 4.71 -15.06
CA GLY A 67 -8.30 5.22 -16.41
C GLY A 67 -7.39 6.45 -16.48
N SER A 68 -7.66 7.46 -15.63
CA SER A 68 -6.96 8.76 -15.65
C SER A 68 -5.79 8.84 -14.66
N ASP A 69 -5.68 7.91 -13.73
CA ASP A 69 -4.75 7.94 -12.59
C ASP A 69 -4.99 9.13 -11.63
N ALA A 70 -6.13 9.80 -11.74
CA ALA A 70 -6.45 10.92 -10.86
C ALA A 70 -6.59 10.44 -9.41
N ILE A 71 -5.99 11.19 -8.49
CA ILE A 71 -6.14 10.93 -7.05
C ILE A 71 -7.58 11.22 -6.64
N LEU A 72 -8.31 10.20 -6.16
CA LEU A 72 -9.69 10.31 -5.71
C LEU A 72 -9.79 10.56 -4.21
N GLY A 73 -8.82 10.08 -3.46
CA GLY A 73 -8.74 10.28 -2.03
C GLY A 73 -7.58 9.56 -1.38
N ALA A 74 -7.28 9.97 -0.14
CA ALA A 74 -6.27 9.32 0.68
C ALA A 74 -6.64 9.33 2.16
N GLN A 75 -6.08 8.38 2.90
CA GLN A 75 -6.20 8.27 4.36
C GLN A 75 -4.84 7.92 4.94
N ILE A 76 -4.45 8.59 6.02
CA ILE A 76 -3.17 8.37 6.68
C ILE A 76 -3.40 8.28 8.19
N VAL A 77 -2.81 7.26 8.81
CA VAL A 77 -2.86 7.06 10.26
C VAL A 77 -1.44 6.81 10.77
N GLY A 78 -1.08 7.43 11.89
CA GLY A 78 0.23 7.26 12.51
C GLY A 78 0.42 8.12 13.75
N ARG A 79 1.57 8.00 14.40
CA ARG A 79 1.92 8.81 15.57
C ARG A 79 2.66 10.08 15.20
N ASP A 80 3.38 10.06 14.06
CA ASP A 80 4.21 11.16 13.59
C ASP A 80 4.12 11.33 12.08
N GLY A 81 4.21 12.58 11.59
CA GLY A 81 4.31 12.94 10.17
C GLY A 81 3.06 12.72 9.32
N VAL A 82 1.89 12.53 9.92
CA VAL A 82 0.60 12.37 9.24
C VAL A 82 0.17 13.66 8.56
N ASP A 83 0.28 14.79 9.27
CA ASP A 83 -0.06 16.13 8.82
C ASP A 83 0.72 16.54 7.57
N LYS A 84 2.04 16.43 7.61
CA LYS A 84 2.91 16.70 6.45
C LYS A 84 2.46 15.93 5.21
N ARG A 85 2.19 14.63 5.34
CA ARG A 85 1.92 13.76 4.18
C ARG A 85 0.52 13.95 3.61
N ILE A 86 -0.48 14.17 4.47
CA ILE A 86 -1.83 14.43 3.97
C ILE A 86 -1.91 15.75 3.23
N ASP A 87 -1.19 16.79 3.67
CA ASP A 87 -1.15 18.09 3.01
C ASP A 87 -0.45 18.01 1.64
N VAL A 88 0.62 17.22 1.52
CA VAL A 88 1.27 16.98 0.23
C VAL A 88 0.30 16.28 -0.74
N VAL A 89 -0.40 15.24 -0.29
CA VAL A 89 -1.39 14.54 -1.14
C VAL A 89 -2.56 15.46 -1.49
N ALA A 90 -3.05 16.27 -0.54
CA ALA A 90 -4.13 17.23 -0.80
C ALA A 90 -3.71 18.28 -1.85
N THR A 91 -2.48 18.77 -1.75
CA THR A 91 -1.91 19.72 -2.72
C THR A 91 -1.78 19.10 -4.11
N ALA A 92 -1.25 17.88 -4.19
CA ALA A 92 -1.15 17.11 -5.44
C ALA A 92 -2.54 16.91 -6.08
N MET A 93 -3.53 16.52 -5.26
CA MET A 93 -4.92 16.35 -5.72
C MET A 93 -5.53 17.67 -6.24
N GLN A 94 -5.31 18.80 -5.56
CA GLN A 94 -5.76 20.11 -6.03
C GLN A 94 -5.09 20.54 -7.34
N ALA A 95 -3.84 20.17 -7.52
CA ALA A 95 -3.08 20.43 -8.76
C ALA A 95 -3.50 19.50 -9.91
N GLY A 96 -4.35 18.50 -9.67
CA GLY A 96 -4.73 17.50 -10.68
C GLY A 96 -3.61 16.53 -11.04
N MET A 97 -2.66 16.33 -10.12
CA MET A 97 -1.52 15.44 -10.32
C MET A 97 -1.98 13.98 -10.35
N PRO A 98 -1.55 13.16 -11.33
CA PRO A 98 -1.76 11.72 -11.32
C PRO A 98 -1.11 11.05 -10.09
N ALA A 99 -1.66 9.93 -9.63
CA ALA A 99 -1.16 9.21 -8.46
C ALA A 99 0.29 8.73 -8.64
N ALA A 100 0.65 8.25 -9.82
CA ALA A 100 2.02 7.82 -10.13
C ALA A 100 3.05 8.98 -10.02
N GLU A 101 2.66 10.22 -10.33
CA GLU A 101 3.56 11.38 -10.25
C GLU A 101 3.98 11.73 -8.82
N LEU A 102 3.27 11.22 -7.80
CA LEU A 102 3.73 11.34 -6.41
C LEU A 102 5.12 10.73 -6.21
N ALA A 103 5.51 9.74 -7.02
CA ALA A 103 6.85 9.12 -7.00
C ALA A 103 7.99 10.12 -7.30
N HIS A 104 7.70 11.16 -8.07
CA HIS A 104 8.68 12.12 -8.60
C HIS A 104 8.72 13.44 -7.82
N LEU A 105 7.91 13.58 -6.78
CA LEU A 105 7.95 14.79 -5.95
C LEU A 105 9.30 14.92 -5.24
N GLU A 106 9.94 16.06 -5.42
CA GLU A 106 11.11 16.45 -4.65
C GLU A 106 10.67 17.01 -3.30
N LEU A 107 10.84 16.19 -2.25
CA LEU A 107 10.44 16.53 -0.90
C LEU A 107 11.65 16.73 0.00
N ALA A 108 11.56 17.65 0.96
CA ALA A 108 12.64 17.96 1.89
C ALA A 108 13.07 16.71 2.68
N TYR A 109 14.38 16.43 2.66
CA TYR A 109 14.97 15.28 3.32
C TYR A 109 16.12 15.68 4.24
N ALA A 110 16.02 15.22 5.48
CA ALA A 110 17.14 14.88 6.36
C ALA A 110 16.65 13.74 7.25
N PRO A 111 17.55 12.90 7.83
CA PRO A 111 17.16 11.67 8.51
C PRO A 111 16.07 11.80 9.57
N GLN A 112 16.03 12.91 10.30
CA GLN A 112 15.05 13.21 11.35
C GLN A 112 13.69 13.71 10.84
N PHE A 113 13.58 14.10 9.54
CA PHE A 113 12.35 14.69 8.98
C PHE A 113 11.68 13.82 7.91
N GLY A 114 12.40 12.87 7.33
CA GLY A 114 11.88 12.04 6.26
C GLY A 114 12.84 10.91 5.88
N SER A 115 12.56 10.27 4.78
CA SER A 115 13.42 9.29 4.12
C SER A 115 13.77 9.81 2.73
N ALA A 116 14.87 9.31 2.14
CA ALA A 116 15.29 9.69 0.79
C ALA A 116 14.19 9.43 -0.26
N LYS A 117 13.37 8.38 -0.03
CA LYS A 117 12.06 8.20 -0.65
C LYS A 117 11.03 8.43 0.44
N ASP A 118 10.39 9.60 0.45
CA ASP A 118 9.37 9.93 1.44
C ASP A 118 8.17 8.97 1.32
N ALA A 119 7.39 8.89 2.37
CA ALA A 119 6.18 8.08 2.42
C ALA A 119 5.22 8.38 1.25
N VAL A 120 5.13 9.63 0.80
CA VAL A 120 4.34 10.04 -0.37
C VAL A 120 4.94 9.50 -1.66
N ASN A 121 6.27 9.52 -1.81
CA ASN A 121 6.92 8.91 -2.99
C ASN A 121 6.64 7.41 -3.06
N ILE A 122 6.63 6.71 -1.91
CA ILE A 122 6.30 5.27 -1.87
C ILE A 122 4.86 5.02 -2.36
N LEU A 123 3.88 5.87 -2.01
CA LEU A 123 2.53 5.78 -2.58
C LEU A 123 2.56 5.86 -4.12
N GLY A 124 3.29 6.82 -4.68
CA GLY A 124 3.42 7.00 -6.13
C GLY A 124 4.05 5.79 -6.82
N TYR A 125 5.16 5.24 -6.29
CA TYR A 125 5.79 4.04 -6.83
C TYR A 125 4.86 2.82 -6.84
N VAL A 126 4.10 2.62 -5.76
CA VAL A 126 3.16 1.47 -5.70
C VAL A 126 1.97 1.71 -6.62
N ALA A 127 1.47 2.95 -6.74
CA ALA A 127 0.42 3.32 -7.69
C ALA A 127 0.85 3.04 -9.13
N GLU A 128 2.04 3.48 -9.53
CA GLU A 128 2.61 3.21 -10.86
C GLU A 128 2.73 1.71 -11.13
N ASN A 129 3.31 0.94 -10.20
CA ASN A 129 3.48 -0.50 -10.33
C ASN A 129 2.13 -1.22 -10.49
N THR A 130 1.10 -0.78 -9.78
CA THR A 130 -0.25 -1.34 -9.85
C THR A 130 -0.90 -1.01 -11.20
N ARG A 131 -0.88 0.26 -11.60
CA ARG A 131 -1.50 0.75 -12.83
C ARG A 131 -0.87 0.15 -14.09
N THR A 132 0.46 0.03 -14.11
CA THR A 132 1.20 -0.54 -15.27
C THR A 132 1.17 -2.06 -15.32
N GLY A 133 0.60 -2.75 -14.31
CA GLY A 133 0.66 -4.20 -14.21
C GLY A 133 2.05 -4.75 -13.92
N THR A 134 3.01 -3.88 -13.59
CA THR A 134 4.38 -4.27 -13.19
C THR A 134 4.34 -5.18 -11.96
N THR A 135 3.41 -4.91 -11.04
CA THR A 135 3.10 -5.77 -9.90
C THR A 135 1.60 -5.81 -9.72
N PRO A 136 0.91 -6.79 -10.28
CA PRO A 136 -0.51 -6.99 -10.00
C PRO A 136 -0.71 -7.21 -8.52
N THR A 137 -1.75 -6.58 -7.97
CA THR A 137 -2.09 -6.68 -6.54
C THR A 137 -3.43 -7.38 -6.33
N ILE A 138 -3.63 -7.86 -5.11
CA ILE A 138 -4.91 -8.36 -4.61
C ILE A 138 -5.16 -7.72 -3.24
N GLN A 139 -6.41 -7.36 -2.96
CA GLN A 139 -6.77 -6.75 -1.69
C GLN A 139 -7.01 -7.82 -0.61
N TRP A 140 -6.77 -7.46 0.65
CA TRP A 140 -6.87 -8.37 1.78
C TRP A 140 -8.24 -9.07 1.89
N HIS A 141 -9.32 -8.42 1.48
CA HIS A 141 -10.70 -8.98 1.53
C HIS A 141 -11.02 -9.92 0.36
N GLU A 142 -10.16 -9.97 -0.65
CA GLU A 142 -10.27 -10.88 -1.81
C GLU A 142 -9.45 -12.17 -1.60
N LEU A 143 -8.58 -12.19 -0.58
CA LEU A 143 -7.62 -13.28 -0.38
C LEU A 143 -8.30 -14.63 -0.14
N GLU A 144 -9.32 -14.68 0.71
CA GLU A 144 -10.05 -15.91 1.03
C GLU A 144 -10.70 -16.52 -0.22
N ALA A 145 -11.30 -15.67 -1.07
CA ALA A 145 -11.89 -16.12 -2.33
C ALA A 145 -10.81 -16.64 -3.30
N ALA A 146 -9.65 -15.99 -3.36
CA ALA A 146 -8.54 -16.44 -4.19
C ALA A 146 -8.00 -17.81 -3.73
N GLN A 147 -7.82 -18.01 -2.42
CA GLN A 147 -7.40 -19.31 -1.86
C GLN A 147 -8.45 -20.42 -2.14
N THR A 148 -9.72 -20.09 -1.99
CA THR A 148 -10.83 -21.02 -2.30
C THR A 148 -10.84 -21.39 -3.79
N ALA A 149 -10.45 -20.46 -4.66
CA ALA A 149 -10.30 -20.70 -6.10
C ALA A 149 -9.00 -21.42 -6.49
N GLY A 150 -8.18 -21.84 -5.51
CA GLY A 150 -6.98 -22.64 -5.71
C GLY A 150 -5.67 -21.83 -5.77
N ALA A 151 -5.69 -20.54 -5.40
CA ALA A 151 -4.45 -19.78 -5.33
C ALA A 151 -3.61 -20.20 -4.10
N THR A 152 -2.32 -20.46 -4.32
CA THR A 152 -1.35 -20.72 -3.25
C THR A 152 -0.93 -19.40 -2.61
N LEU A 153 -1.01 -19.32 -1.27
CA LEU A 153 -0.53 -18.17 -0.52
C LEU A 153 0.91 -18.41 -0.05
N ILE A 154 1.82 -17.49 -0.41
CA ILE A 154 3.25 -17.57 -0.05
C ILE A 154 3.63 -16.38 0.83
N ASP A 155 4.15 -16.68 2.01
CA ASP A 155 4.76 -15.71 2.91
C ASP A 155 6.27 -15.65 2.66
N VAL A 156 6.75 -14.54 2.12
CA VAL A 156 8.19 -14.35 1.82
C VAL A 156 8.96 -13.63 2.92
N ARG A 157 8.41 -13.60 4.13
CA ARG A 157 9.11 -13.12 5.32
C ARG A 157 10.11 -14.17 5.83
N SER A 158 10.95 -13.75 6.75
CA SER A 158 11.86 -14.69 7.43
C SER A 158 11.08 -15.76 8.21
N PRO A 159 11.67 -16.96 8.48
CA PRO A 159 11.05 -17.98 9.30
C PRO A 159 10.64 -17.47 10.70
N ALA A 160 11.43 -16.58 11.28
CA ALA A 160 11.14 -15.99 12.59
C ALA A 160 9.90 -15.08 12.54
N GLU A 161 9.75 -14.26 11.50
CA GLU A 161 8.54 -13.44 11.29
C GLU A 161 7.30 -14.31 11.07
N PHE A 162 7.46 -15.41 10.32
CA PHE A 162 6.38 -16.37 10.06
C PHE A 162 5.92 -17.07 11.34
N ALA A 163 6.88 -17.55 12.15
CA ALA A 163 6.60 -18.21 13.44
C ALA A 163 5.92 -17.27 14.45
N ALA A 164 6.21 -15.97 14.39
CA ALA A 164 5.57 -14.95 15.23
C ALA A 164 4.11 -14.65 14.86
N GLY A 165 3.63 -15.17 13.74
CA GLY A 165 2.25 -15.06 13.27
C GLY A 165 2.18 -15.02 11.74
N ALA A 166 1.26 -15.81 11.17
CA ALA A 166 1.10 -15.97 9.74
C ALA A 166 -0.37 -15.87 9.32
N ILE A 167 -0.60 -15.63 8.04
CA ILE A 167 -1.93 -15.78 7.45
C ILE A 167 -2.23 -17.28 7.33
N PRO A 168 -3.41 -17.77 7.74
CA PRO A 168 -3.76 -19.19 7.64
C PRO A 168 -3.58 -19.73 6.22
N GLY A 169 -2.96 -20.91 6.11
CA GLY A 169 -2.71 -21.57 4.83
C GLY A 169 -1.52 -21.05 4.04
N ALA A 170 -0.76 -20.08 4.58
CA ALA A 170 0.46 -19.60 3.93
C ALA A 170 1.62 -20.60 4.02
N LEU A 171 2.34 -20.77 2.91
CA LEU A 171 3.62 -21.46 2.85
C LEU A 171 4.75 -20.45 3.05
N ASN A 172 5.72 -20.75 3.93
CA ASN A 172 6.86 -19.85 4.12
C ASN A 172 8.01 -20.18 3.18
N VAL A 173 8.27 -19.26 2.25
CA VAL A 173 9.43 -19.31 1.35
C VAL A 173 10.08 -17.93 1.36
N PRO A 174 11.12 -17.70 2.18
CA PRO A 174 11.78 -16.41 2.26
C PRO A 174 12.21 -15.86 0.90
N VAL A 175 12.08 -14.54 0.70
CA VAL A 175 12.36 -13.91 -0.60
C VAL A 175 13.77 -14.21 -1.12
N ASP A 176 14.74 -14.33 -0.20
CA ASP A 176 16.14 -14.62 -0.54
C ASP A 176 16.35 -16.06 -1.03
N GLU A 177 15.48 -16.99 -0.65
CA GLU A 177 15.50 -18.40 -1.06
C GLU A 177 14.59 -18.69 -2.26
N LEU A 178 13.71 -17.74 -2.61
CA LEU A 178 12.61 -17.97 -3.56
C LEU A 178 13.08 -18.42 -4.95
N ARG A 179 14.25 -17.94 -5.42
CA ARG A 179 14.78 -18.33 -6.71
C ARG A 179 15.20 -19.80 -6.74
N ASP A 180 15.84 -20.27 -5.67
CA ASP A 180 16.36 -21.63 -5.57
C ASP A 180 15.25 -22.64 -5.24
N ARG A 181 14.21 -22.20 -4.56
CA ARG A 181 13.08 -23.03 -4.11
C ARG A 181 11.83 -22.88 -4.97
N ARG A 182 11.93 -22.21 -6.11
CA ARG A 182 10.78 -21.97 -6.98
C ARG A 182 10.09 -23.27 -7.42
N ASP A 183 10.86 -24.30 -7.72
CA ASP A 183 10.35 -25.60 -8.20
C ASP A 183 9.65 -26.42 -7.10
N GLU A 184 9.71 -25.96 -5.83
CA GLU A 184 8.94 -26.51 -4.71
C GLU A 184 7.51 -25.93 -4.64
N LEU A 185 7.23 -24.85 -5.40
CA LEU A 185 5.92 -24.19 -5.36
C LEU A 185 4.88 -25.01 -6.12
N PRO A 186 3.64 -25.12 -5.59
CA PRO A 186 2.55 -25.75 -6.30
C PRO A 186 2.25 -25.03 -7.63
N ASP A 187 1.80 -25.79 -8.61
CA ASP A 187 1.29 -25.23 -9.87
C ASP A 187 0.04 -24.36 -9.63
N GLY A 188 -0.14 -23.33 -10.49
CA GLY A 188 -1.32 -22.51 -10.48
C GLY A 188 -1.05 -21.05 -10.02
N PRO A 189 -2.12 -20.27 -9.78
CA PRO A 189 -2.00 -18.87 -9.36
C PRO A 189 -1.42 -18.76 -7.94
N VAL A 190 -0.62 -17.72 -7.73
CA VAL A 190 0.07 -17.49 -6.46
C VAL A 190 -0.27 -16.10 -5.93
N VAL A 191 -0.58 -16.01 -4.64
CA VAL A 191 -0.60 -14.75 -3.90
C VAL A 191 0.62 -14.69 -3.00
N VAL A 192 1.40 -13.63 -3.14
CA VAL A 192 2.63 -13.43 -2.35
C VAL A 192 2.42 -12.32 -1.34
N HIS A 193 2.92 -12.48 -0.14
CA HIS A 193 2.96 -11.37 0.81
C HIS A 193 4.25 -11.34 1.63
N CYS A 194 4.57 -10.16 2.13
CA CYS A 194 5.53 -9.98 3.21
C CYS A 194 4.91 -9.14 4.34
N GLN A 195 5.70 -8.48 5.15
CA GLN A 195 5.18 -7.65 6.25
C GLN A 195 4.36 -6.44 5.77
N VAL A 196 4.85 -5.70 4.73
CA VAL A 196 4.29 -4.40 4.31
C VAL A 196 4.22 -4.22 2.79
N GLY A 197 4.47 -5.26 1.98
CA GLY A 197 4.33 -5.26 0.52
C GLY A 197 5.64 -5.21 -0.28
N LEU A 198 6.76 -4.65 0.23
CA LEU A 198 7.99 -4.46 -0.57
C LEU A 198 8.66 -5.78 -0.99
N ARG A 199 8.94 -6.69 -0.05
CA ARG A 199 9.50 -8.04 -0.37
C ARG A 199 8.51 -8.84 -1.22
N GLY A 200 7.19 -8.65 -0.99
CA GLY A 200 6.13 -9.23 -1.81
C GLY A 200 6.19 -8.74 -3.25
N HIS A 201 6.42 -7.44 -3.48
CA HIS A 201 6.66 -6.89 -4.81
C HIS A 201 7.86 -7.57 -5.50
N ILE A 202 9.00 -7.67 -4.80
CA ILE A 202 10.20 -8.32 -5.35
C ILE A 202 9.90 -9.78 -5.72
N ALA A 203 9.27 -10.53 -4.81
CA ALA A 203 8.90 -11.93 -5.03
C ALA A 203 7.92 -12.10 -6.20
N THR A 204 6.90 -11.25 -6.30
CA THR A 204 5.96 -11.25 -7.43
C THR A 204 6.70 -11.04 -8.75
N ARG A 205 7.67 -10.11 -8.80
CA ARG A 205 8.50 -9.87 -9.98
C ARG A 205 9.35 -11.08 -10.35
N ILE A 206 9.97 -11.73 -9.36
CA ILE A 206 10.75 -12.98 -9.58
C ILE A 206 9.85 -14.05 -10.20
N LEU A 207 8.70 -14.33 -9.60
CA LEU A 207 7.79 -15.39 -10.06
C LEU A 207 7.25 -15.11 -11.47
N ARG A 208 6.83 -13.87 -11.74
CA ARG A 208 6.31 -13.48 -13.06
C ARG A 208 7.36 -13.55 -14.17
N GLN A 209 8.65 -13.32 -13.89
CA GLN A 209 9.74 -13.55 -14.83
C GLN A 209 9.86 -15.02 -15.25
N HIS A 210 9.34 -15.94 -14.45
CA HIS A 210 9.26 -17.37 -14.72
C HIS A 210 7.86 -17.84 -15.12
N SER A 211 7.03 -16.93 -15.63
CA SER A 211 5.67 -17.20 -16.15
C SER A 211 4.66 -17.70 -15.10
N VAL A 212 4.94 -17.53 -13.80
CA VAL A 212 3.97 -17.82 -12.73
C VAL A 212 2.96 -16.67 -12.64
N ASP A 213 1.65 -16.99 -12.59
CA ASP A 213 0.60 -15.99 -12.32
C ASP A 213 0.64 -15.59 -10.85
N ALA A 214 1.48 -14.62 -10.54
CA ALA A 214 1.71 -14.12 -9.17
C ALA A 214 1.15 -12.72 -8.97
N ARG A 215 0.52 -12.51 -7.81
CA ARG A 215 0.00 -11.22 -7.34
C ARG A 215 0.53 -10.90 -5.96
N ASN A 216 0.78 -9.63 -5.67
CA ASN A 216 1.19 -9.16 -4.35
C ASN A 216 -0.02 -8.80 -3.49
N LEU A 217 -0.10 -9.31 -2.26
CA LEU A 217 -1.10 -8.86 -1.29
C LEU A 217 -0.79 -7.42 -0.89
N ASP A 218 -1.69 -6.51 -1.27
CA ASP A 218 -1.51 -5.07 -1.06
C ASP A 218 -1.39 -4.70 0.41
N GLY A 219 -0.31 -3.98 0.78
CA GLY A 219 0.03 -3.66 2.16
C GLY A 219 0.47 -4.83 3.03
N GLY A 220 0.52 -6.06 2.47
CA GLY A 220 1.06 -7.28 3.10
C GLY A 220 0.33 -7.76 4.35
N TYR A 221 1.04 -8.54 5.17
CA TYR A 221 0.56 -9.11 6.43
C TYR A 221 -0.05 -8.05 7.37
N ARG A 222 0.56 -6.87 7.43
CA ARG A 222 0.11 -5.79 8.32
C ARG A 222 -1.30 -5.33 7.98
N THR A 223 -1.57 -5.02 6.70
CA THR A 223 -2.90 -4.61 6.26
C THR A 223 -3.93 -5.71 6.50
N TRP A 224 -3.60 -6.96 6.15
CA TRP A 224 -4.48 -8.10 6.37
C TRP A 224 -4.81 -8.29 7.85
N ARG A 225 -3.80 -8.32 8.72
CA ARG A 225 -3.97 -8.49 10.17
C ARG A 225 -4.83 -7.38 10.78
N ASP A 226 -4.49 -6.12 10.51
CA ASP A 226 -5.17 -4.98 11.11
C ASP A 226 -6.63 -4.90 10.63
N ALA A 227 -6.92 -5.28 9.38
CA ALA A 227 -8.27 -5.32 8.83
C ALA A 227 -9.11 -6.50 9.36
N THR A 228 -8.50 -7.66 9.60
CA THR A 228 -9.20 -8.84 10.14
C THR A 228 -9.50 -8.71 11.62
N LEU A 229 -8.62 -8.08 12.41
CA LEU A 229 -8.86 -7.79 13.83
C LEU A 229 -10.09 -6.90 14.07
N LEU A 230 -10.49 -6.08 13.10
CA LEU A 230 -11.65 -5.19 13.21
C LEU A 230 -12.98 -5.88 12.81
N ARG A 231 -12.94 -7.12 12.33
CA ARG A 231 -14.13 -7.89 11.92
C ARG A 231 -14.62 -8.87 13.01
N GLY A 232 -13.85 -9.13 14.04
CA GLY A 232 -14.21 -9.93 15.21
C GLY A 232 -14.63 -9.06 16.36
#